data_14607b9ade15ff7163ce3678a4f5b71d
#
_entry.id   14607b9ade15ff7163ce3678a4f5b71d
#
_cell.length_a   1.000
_cell.length_b   1.000
_cell.length_c   1.000
_cell.angle_alpha   90.00
_cell.angle_beta   90.00
_cell.angle_gamma   90.00
#
_symmetry.space_group_name_H-M   'P 1'
#
loop_
_entity.id
_entity.type
_entity.pdbx_description
1 polymer ?
#
loop_
_entity_poly.entity_id
_entity_poly.type
_entity_poly.pdbx_seq_one_letter_code
_entity_poly.pdbx_strand_id
1 'polypeptide(L)'
;SGTGYLSILPVDQGIEHSAAFSFYKNPDYFDPENIIKLALEAGCNGVASTFGVLGLNARKYAHKIPFIVKINHNELLTYPNKYDQTLFGNVKAAWDMGAVAVGATIYFGSAESNRQLKEIAEAL
;
A
#
# COMPACT_ATOMS: atom_id res chain seq x y z
N SER A 1 -6.56 1.27 -19.64
CA SER A 1 -6.28 2.48 -20.40
C SER A 1 -5.86 2.09 -21.83
N GLY A 2 -6.37 2.68 -22.88
CA GLY A 2 -5.95 2.40 -24.26
C GLY A 2 -4.57 2.97 -24.64
N THR A 3 -3.82 3.51 -23.66
CA THR A 3 -2.54 4.21 -23.87
C THR A 3 -1.31 3.34 -23.57
N GLY A 4 -1.47 2.19 -22.92
CA GLY A 4 -0.36 1.37 -22.41
C GLY A 4 0.29 1.89 -21.11
N TYR A 5 -0.19 3.01 -20.55
CA TYR A 5 0.28 3.56 -19.28
C TYR A 5 -0.71 3.28 -18.16
N LEU A 6 -0.20 3.18 -16.94
CA LEU A 6 -1.00 3.03 -15.72
C LEU A 6 -0.78 4.25 -14.81
N SER A 7 -1.87 4.73 -14.23
CA SER A 7 -1.86 5.73 -13.16
C SER A 7 -2.32 5.04 -11.87
N ILE A 8 -1.46 4.96 -10.88
CA ILE A 8 -1.75 4.32 -9.60
C ILE A 8 -1.55 5.34 -8.49
N LEU A 9 -2.52 5.49 -7.61
CA LEU A 9 -2.40 6.30 -6.40
C LEU A 9 -1.86 5.45 -5.25
N PRO A 10 -0.61 5.66 -4.78
CA PRO A 10 -0.08 4.98 -3.61
C PRO A 10 -0.27 5.81 -2.35
N VAL A 11 -0.81 5.22 -1.28
CA VAL A 11 -0.95 5.86 0.04
C VAL A 11 -0.75 4.82 1.13
N ASP A 12 0.33 4.91 1.89
CA ASP A 12 0.65 4.01 3.00
C ASP A 12 0.81 4.72 4.36
N GLN A 13 0.33 5.95 4.45
CA GLN A 13 0.31 6.73 5.67
C GLN A 13 -0.46 6.01 6.78
N GLY A 14 0.10 6.07 7.98
CA GLY A 14 -0.42 5.39 9.16
C GLY A 14 0.44 4.22 9.61
N ILE A 15 1.32 3.72 8.76
CA ILE A 15 2.31 2.69 9.11
C ILE A 15 3.73 3.09 8.69
N GLU A 16 3.96 3.37 7.42
CA GLU A 16 5.29 3.74 6.91
C GLU A 16 5.58 5.23 7.09
N HIS A 17 4.55 6.05 7.06
CA HIS A 17 4.60 7.50 7.28
C HIS A 17 3.56 7.92 8.31
N SER A 18 3.83 9.02 9.01
CA SER A 18 2.87 9.56 9.97
C SER A 18 1.61 10.08 9.27
N ALA A 19 0.47 9.44 9.50
CA ALA A 19 -0.82 9.94 9.03
C ALA A 19 -1.14 11.31 9.62
N ALA A 20 -0.86 11.53 10.90
CA ALA A 20 -1.07 12.81 11.56
C ALA A 20 -0.33 13.94 10.84
N PHE A 21 0.95 13.77 10.57
CA PHE A 21 1.76 14.77 9.86
C PHE A 21 1.31 14.94 8.40
N SER A 22 0.96 13.85 7.72
CA SER A 22 0.57 13.90 6.30
C SER A 22 -0.81 14.51 6.08
N PHE A 23 -1.76 14.26 6.98
CA PHE A 23 -3.17 14.58 6.75
C PHE A 23 -3.71 15.75 7.59
N TYR A 24 -2.93 16.36 8.49
CA TYR A 24 -3.44 17.43 9.34
C TYR A 24 -4.01 18.64 8.58
N LYS A 25 -3.51 18.89 7.36
CA LYS A 25 -4.01 19.96 6.49
C LYS A 25 -5.29 19.57 5.73
N ASN A 26 -5.53 18.28 5.57
CA ASN A 26 -6.69 17.71 4.90
C ASN A 26 -7.23 16.53 5.74
N PRO A 27 -7.91 16.83 6.86
CA PRO A 27 -8.31 15.82 7.83
C PRO A 27 -9.28 14.78 7.29
N ASP A 28 -9.94 15.04 6.17
CA ASP A 28 -10.83 14.08 5.50
C ASP A 28 -10.10 12.79 5.09
N TYR A 29 -8.76 12.86 4.86
CA TYR A 29 -7.96 11.68 4.52
C TYR A 29 -7.63 10.78 5.71
N PHE A 30 -7.99 11.16 6.94
CA PHE A 30 -8.01 10.22 8.07
C PHE A 30 -9.10 9.15 7.91
N ASP A 31 -10.15 9.43 7.14
CA ASP A 31 -11.06 8.39 6.67
C ASP A 31 -10.47 7.72 5.42
N PRO A 32 -10.08 6.43 5.50
CA PRO A 32 -9.45 5.74 4.37
C PRO A 32 -10.37 5.59 3.15
N GLU A 33 -11.67 5.70 3.30
CA GLU A 33 -12.61 5.73 2.18
C GLU A 33 -12.34 6.92 1.25
N ASN A 34 -11.96 8.07 1.79
CA ASN A 34 -11.70 9.27 1.00
C ASN A 34 -10.44 9.15 0.14
N ILE A 35 -9.48 8.32 0.53
CA ILE A 35 -8.30 8.00 -0.29
C ILE A 35 -8.73 7.23 -1.55
N ILE A 36 -9.64 6.28 -1.42
CA ILE A 36 -10.14 5.50 -2.55
C ILE A 36 -11.03 6.36 -3.46
N LYS A 37 -11.85 7.22 -2.88
CA LYS A 37 -12.64 8.20 -3.64
C LYS A 37 -11.73 9.13 -4.45
N LEU A 38 -10.65 9.63 -3.85
CA LEU A 38 -9.66 10.46 -4.54
C LEU A 38 -9.08 9.74 -5.77
N ALA A 39 -8.71 8.46 -5.63
CA ALA A 39 -8.19 7.67 -6.75
C ALA A 39 -9.23 7.53 -7.89
N LEU A 40 -10.49 7.32 -7.54
CA LEU A 40 -11.58 7.25 -8.51
C LEU A 40 -11.83 8.59 -9.22
N GLU A 41 -11.90 9.68 -8.46
CA GLU A 41 -12.13 11.04 -8.98
C GLU A 41 -10.98 11.51 -9.88
N ALA A 42 -9.75 11.14 -9.53
CA ALA A 42 -8.56 11.43 -10.33
C ALA A 42 -8.44 10.55 -11.59
N GLY A 43 -9.34 9.58 -11.79
CA GLY A 43 -9.30 8.65 -12.92
C GLY A 43 -8.11 7.68 -12.88
N CYS A 44 -7.62 7.35 -11.69
CA CYS A 44 -6.55 6.38 -11.53
C CYS A 44 -6.99 4.98 -11.99
N ASN A 45 -6.04 4.21 -12.50
CA ASN A 45 -6.24 2.82 -12.92
C ASN A 45 -6.15 1.82 -11.75
N GLY A 46 -5.68 2.26 -10.60
CA GLY A 46 -5.59 1.46 -9.38
C GLY A 46 -5.24 2.30 -8.16
N VAL A 47 -5.42 1.73 -6.99
CA VAL A 47 -5.00 2.28 -5.72
C VAL A 47 -4.13 1.29 -4.97
N ALA A 48 -2.97 1.73 -4.51
CA ALA A 48 -2.04 0.93 -3.74
C ALA A 48 -2.02 1.42 -2.29
N SER A 49 -2.27 0.53 -1.34
CA SER A 49 -2.30 0.90 0.07
C SER A 49 -2.07 -0.30 0.98
N THR A 50 -2.24 -0.07 2.27
CA THR A 50 -2.11 -1.08 3.32
C THR A 50 -3.29 -2.07 3.31
N PHE A 51 -3.10 -3.23 3.92
CA PHE A 51 -4.19 -4.18 4.17
C PHE A 51 -5.38 -3.54 4.89
N GLY A 52 -5.09 -2.72 5.92
CA GLY A 52 -6.15 -2.09 6.72
C GLY A 52 -7.01 -1.14 5.90
N VAL A 53 -6.38 -0.24 5.14
CA VAL A 53 -7.07 0.74 4.30
C VAL A 53 -7.93 0.06 3.23
N LEU A 54 -7.34 -0.87 2.49
CA LEU A 54 -8.04 -1.53 1.40
C LEU A 54 -9.07 -2.55 1.91
N GLY A 55 -8.74 -3.33 2.95
CA GLY A 55 -9.63 -4.33 3.53
C GLY A 55 -10.91 -3.73 4.10
N LEU A 56 -10.81 -2.62 4.80
CA LEU A 56 -11.97 -1.89 5.33
C LEU A 56 -12.96 -1.49 4.22
N ASN A 57 -12.43 -1.24 3.03
CA ASN A 57 -13.18 -0.69 1.90
C ASN A 57 -13.47 -1.72 0.78
N ALA A 58 -12.99 -2.96 0.92
CA ALA A 58 -13.02 -3.95 -0.15
C ALA A 58 -14.44 -4.26 -0.65
N ARG A 59 -15.40 -4.47 0.25
CA ARG A 59 -16.80 -4.77 -0.13
C ARG A 59 -17.43 -3.66 -0.96
N LYS A 60 -17.02 -2.42 -0.74
CA LYS A 60 -17.63 -1.23 -1.38
C LYS A 60 -16.93 -0.83 -2.67
N TYR A 61 -15.63 -1.11 -2.78
CA TYR A 61 -14.80 -0.52 -3.84
C TYR A 61 -13.94 -1.50 -4.65
N ALA A 62 -13.66 -2.73 -4.19
CA ALA A 62 -12.78 -3.64 -4.92
C ALA A 62 -13.26 -3.97 -6.36
N HIS A 63 -14.57 -3.85 -6.60
CA HIS A 63 -15.16 -4.04 -7.94
C HIS A 63 -15.20 -2.74 -8.77
N LYS A 64 -14.81 -1.60 -8.21
CA LYS A 64 -14.85 -0.28 -8.88
C LYS A 64 -13.47 0.20 -9.31
N ILE A 65 -12.44 -0.13 -8.54
CA ILE A 65 -11.05 0.22 -8.83
C ILE A 65 -10.13 -0.92 -8.38
N PRO A 66 -9.16 -1.34 -9.20
CA PRO A 66 -8.17 -2.33 -8.83
C PRO A 66 -7.40 -1.98 -7.55
N PHE A 67 -7.34 -2.91 -6.61
CA PHE A 67 -6.58 -2.79 -5.37
C PHE A 67 -5.22 -3.47 -5.50
N ILE A 68 -4.16 -2.77 -5.07
CA ILE A 68 -2.80 -3.27 -4.96
C ILE A 68 -2.42 -3.21 -3.48
N VAL A 69 -2.28 -4.37 -2.84
CA VAL A 69 -1.96 -4.42 -1.41
C VAL A 69 -0.45 -4.42 -1.22
N LYS A 70 0.06 -3.46 -0.46
CA LYS A 70 1.46 -3.46 -0.04
C LYS A 70 1.62 -4.43 1.14
N ILE A 71 2.49 -5.45 0.99
CA ILE A 71 2.63 -6.55 1.93
C ILE A 71 3.76 -6.37 2.94
N ASN A 72 4.66 -5.41 2.73
CA ASN A 72 5.70 -5.05 3.68
C ASN A 72 5.76 -3.54 3.91
N HIS A 73 6.19 -3.15 5.10
CA HIS A 73 6.33 -1.74 5.47
C HIS A 73 7.52 -1.51 6.39
N ASN A 74 8.09 -0.31 6.33
CA ASN A 74 9.05 0.17 7.30
C ASN A 74 8.30 0.82 8.48
N GLU A 75 8.68 0.45 9.69
CA GLU A 75 8.22 1.11 10.91
C GLU A 75 9.15 2.30 11.20
N LEU A 76 8.81 3.47 10.64
CA LEU A 76 9.64 4.66 10.72
C LEU A 76 9.48 5.45 12.02
N LEU A 77 8.45 5.19 12.81
CA LEU A 77 8.23 5.92 14.06
C LEU A 77 9.22 5.52 15.13
N THR A 78 9.60 4.23 15.16
CA THR A 78 10.56 3.69 16.14
C THR A 78 11.98 3.69 15.61
N TYR A 79 12.17 3.43 14.32
CA TYR A 79 13.49 3.29 13.68
C TYR A 79 13.64 4.17 12.44
N PRO A 80 13.60 5.51 12.58
CA PRO A 80 13.53 6.42 11.43
C PRO A 80 14.76 6.36 10.50
N ASN A 81 15.89 5.83 10.98
CA ASN A 81 17.15 5.76 10.23
C ASN A 81 17.43 4.36 9.66
N LYS A 82 16.50 3.43 9.76
CA LYS A 82 16.69 2.05 9.30
C LYS A 82 16.00 1.85 7.95
N TYR A 83 16.78 1.53 6.93
CA TYR A 83 16.26 1.16 5.61
C TYR A 83 15.87 -0.32 5.61
N ASP A 84 14.79 -0.61 6.31
CA ASP A 84 14.26 -1.96 6.51
C ASP A 84 12.79 -2.04 6.15
N GLN A 85 12.35 -3.22 5.79
CA GLN A 85 10.94 -3.53 5.53
C GLN A 85 10.59 -4.80 6.29
N THR A 86 9.50 -4.77 7.00
CA THR A 86 8.95 -5.94 7.67
C THR A 86 7.85 -6.54 6.83
N LEU A 87 8.02 -7.80 6.41
CA LEU A 87 6.98 -8.56 5.74
C LEU A 87 5.97 -9.04 6.77
N PHE A 88 4.74 -8.55 6.69
CA PHE A 88 3.63 -9.02 7.53
C PHE A 88 2.35 -9.26 6.74
N GLY A 89 2.36 -8.91 5.46
CA GLY A 89 1.25 -9.20 4.57
C GLY A 89 1.35 -10.61 3.99
N ASN A 90 0.22 -11.11 3.52
CA ASN A 90 0.08 -12.44 2.93
C ASN A 90 -0.63 -12.32 1.58
N VAL A 91 -0.03 -12.89 0.53
CA VAL A 91 -0.55 -12.81 -0.84
C VAL A 91 -1.93 -13.45 -0.94
N LYS A 92 -2.12 -14.61 -0.32
CA LYS A 92 -3.43 -15.26 -0.31
C LYS A 92 -4.50 -14.41 0.37
N ALA A 93 -4.20 -13.79 1.50
CA ALA A 93 -5.12 -12.90 2.19
C ALA A 93 -5.47 -11.65 1.35
N ALA A 94 -4.50 -11.11 0.62
CA ALA A 94 -4.75 -10.00 -0.32
C ALA A 94 -5.70 -10.42 -1.45
N TRP A 95 -5.48 -11.61 -2.02
CA TRP A 95 -6.36 -12.18 -3.04
C TRP A 95 -7.78 -12.40 -2.51
N ASP A 96 -7.91 -13.05 -1.35
CA ASP A 96 -9.22 -13.33 -0.72
C ASP A 96 -10.00 -12.04 -0.41
N MET A 97 -9.30 -10.93 -0.16
CA MET A 97 -9.88 -9.61 0.04
C MET A 97 -10.38 -8.95 -1.26
N GLY A 98 -9.95 -9.44 -2.42
CA GLY A 98 -10.29 -8.91 -3.73
C GLY A 98 -9.21 -8.02 -4.37
N ALA A 99 -7.98 -8.05 -3.87
CA ALA A 99 -6.87 -7.37 -4.52
C ALA A 99 -6.51 -8.06 -5.85
N VAL A 100 -6.10 -7.27 -6.83
CA VAL A 100 -5.65 -7.77 -8.14
C VAL A 100 -4.13 -7.93 -8.21
N ALA A 101 -3.41 -7.30 -7.28
CA ALA A 101 -1.96 -7.36 -7.20
C ALA A 101 -1.49 -7.13 -5.76
N VAL A 102 -0.24 -7.51 -5.49
CA VAL A 102 0.49 -7.13 -4.30
C VAL A 102 1.69 -6.28 -4.68
N GLY A 103 2.11 -5.42 -3.75
CA GLY A 103 3.30 -4.60 -3.89
C GLY A 103 4.22 -4.79 -2.69
N ALA A 104 5.51 -4.63 -2.91
CA ALA A 104 6.51 -4.67 -1.86
C ALA A 104 7.63 -3.66 -2.14
N THR A 105 8.26 -3.20 -1.08
CA THR A 105 9.45 -2.36 -1.15
C THR A 105 10.68 -3.16 -0.77
N ILE A 106 11.76 -3.00 -1.52
CA ILE A 106 13.08 -3.53 -1.19
C ILE A 106 14.06 -2.35 -1.19
N TYR A 107 14.74 -2.14 -0.08
CA TYR A 107 15.83 -1.16 0.01
C TYR A 107 17.14 -1.80 -0.45
N PHE A 108 17.37 -1.82 -1.76
CA PHE A 108 18.61 -2.35 -2.32
C PHE A 108 19.82 -1.59 -1.79
N GLY A 109 20.84 -2.34 -1.38
CA GLY A 109 22.06 -1.76 -0.80
C GLY A 109 22.00 -1.50 0.71
N SER A 110 20.85 -1.69 1.36
CA SER A 110 20.78 -1.67 2.82
C SER A 110 21.35 -2.95 3.44
N ALA A 111 21.66 -2.92 4.74
CA ALA A 111 22.11 -4.10 5.46
C ALA A 111 21.09 -5.26 5.42
N GLU A 112 19.81 -4.93 5.26
CA GLU A 112 18.71 -5.88 5.28
C GLU A 112 18.21 -6.30 3.87
N SER A 113 18.88 -5.83 2.81
CA SER A 113 18.41 -6.05 1.44
C SER A 113 18.28 -7.52 1.04
N ASN A 114 19.24 -8.35 1.46
CA ASN A 114 19.22 -9.78 1.14
C ASN A 114 18.07 -10.53 1.83
N ARG A 115 17.73 -10.14 3.05
CA ARG A 115 16.58 -10.70 3.78
C ARG A 115 15.29 -10.29 3.08
N GLN A 116 15.13 -9.00 2.75
CA GLN A 116 13.97 -8.47 2.06
C GLN A 116 13.74 -9.17 0.72
N LEU A 117 14.80 -9.38 -0.06
CA LEU A 117 14.74 -10.12 -1.34
C LEU A 117 14.20 -11.54 -1.16
N LYS A 118 14.70 -12.26 -0.16
CA LYS A 118 14.24 -13.63 0.12
C LYS A 118 12.79 -13.67 0.55
N GLU A 119 12.41 -12.81 1.49
CA GLU A 119 11.02 -12.74 1.99
C GLU A 119 10.03 -12.46 0.86
N ILE A 120 10.36 -11.56 -0.05
CA ILE A 120 9.48 -11.25 -1.19
C ILE A 120 9.45 -12.40 -2.20
N ALA A 121 10.60 -13.02 -2.49
CA ALA A 121 10.64 -14.18 -3.39
C ALA A 121 9.85 -15.38 -2.84
N GLU A 122 9.84 -15.57 -1.52
CA GLU A 122 9.06 -16.63 -0.86
C GLU A 122 7.55 -16.31 -0.78
N ALA A 123 7.20 -15.02 -0.77
CA ALA A 123 5.80 -14.59 -0.69
C ALA A 123 5.05 -14.68 -2.02
N LEU A 124 5.77 -14.70 -3.15
CA LEU A 124 5.24 -14.73 -4.52
C LEU A 124 5.07 -16.14 -5.04
#